data_c143bd0a7d639787def2176fc31f104b
#
_entry.id   c143bd0a7d639787def2176fc31f104b
#
_cell.length_a   1.000
_cell.length_b   1.000
_cell.length_c   1.000
_cell.angle_alpha   90.00
_cell.angle_beta   90.00
_cell.angle_gamma   90.00
#
_symmetry.space_group_name_H-M   'P 1'
#
loop_
_entity.id
_entity.type
_entity.pdbx_description
1 polymer ?
#
loop_
_entity_poly.entity_id
_entity_poly.type
_entity_poly.pdbx_seq_one_letter_code
_entity_poly.pdbx_strand_id
1 'polypeptide(L)'
;MVEARARWTDQERFLGIATSGHAIVIDAATEKTANSPMELVLIGLCACTASDVVSILRKKREPFTSLEVRAQAERAPNPPSVYTEIKLIYRVGGKVSRKAVEDAVRLSKEKYCSVSAMLQKTAKITIAIEYFDE
;
A
#
# COMPACT_ATOMS: atom_id res chain seq x y z
N MET A 1 -1.56 15.95 16.24
CA MET A 1 -2.71 15.07 16.02
C MET A 1 -3.02 14.96 14.53
N VAL A 2 -3.27 13.76 14.05
CA VAL A 2 -3.71 13.53 12.67
C VAL A 2 -5.24 13.43 12.67
N GLU A 3 -5.87 14.09 11.72
CA GLU A 3 -7.33 14.14 11.63
C GLU A 3 -7.76 13.81 10.21
N ALA A 4 -8.87 13.10 10.07
CA ALA A 4 -9.46 12.78 8.78
C ALA A 4 -10.99 12.86 8.89
N ARG A 5 -11.63 13.22 7.77
CA ARG A 5 -13.08 13.24 7.71
C ARG A 5 -13.56 12.76 6.35
N ALA A 6 -14.76 12.20 6.31
CA ALA A 6 -15.43 11.85 5.08
C ALA A 6 -16.80 12.51 5.08
N ARG A 7 -17.08 13.28 4.04
CA ARG A 7 -18.35 13.99 3.89
C ARG A 7 -19.13 13.38 2.75
N TRP A 8 -20.36 13.00 3.01
CA TRP A 8 -21.26 12.48 2.00
C TRP A 8 -21.59 13.54 0.95
N THR A 9 -21.49 13.19 -0.32
CA THR A 9 -21.81 14.08 -1.43
C THR A 9 -23.11 13.67 -2.11
N ASP A 10 -23.20 12.44 -2.56
CA ASP A 10 -24.40 11.90 -3.21
C ASP A 10 -24.29 10.37 -3.29
N GLN A 11 -25.42 9.67 -3.42
CA GLN A 11 -25.47 8.22 -3.53
C GLN A 11 -24.59 7.55 -2.46
N GLU A 12 -23.54 6.83 -2.84
CA GLU A 12 -22.59 6.23 -1.91
C GLU A 12 -21.19 6.83 -2.07
N ARG A 13 -21.14 8.07 -2.57
CA ARG A 13 -19.89 8.82 -2.77
C ARG A 13 -19.63 9.78 -1.63
N PHE A 14 -18.36 9.89 -1.30
CA PHE A 14 -17.88 10.72 -0.21
C PHE A 14 -16.63 11.49 -0.65
N LEU A 15 -16.41 12.62 -0.02
CA LEU A 15 -15.17 13.37 -0.15
C LEU A 15 -14.36 13.16 1.12
N GLY A 16 -13.20 12.52 0.99
CA GLY A 16 -12.28 12.30 2.11
C GLY A 16 -11.21 13.36 2.15
N ILE A 17 -10.94 13.92 3.33
CA ILE A 17 -9.93 14.96 3.52
C ILE A 17 -9.20 14.64 4.82
N ALA A 18 -7.87 14.72 4.81
CA ALA A 18 -7.06 14.53 6.00
C ALA A 18 -6.30 15.80 6.36
N THR A 19 -5.49 15.72 7.41
CA THR A 19 -4.72 16.86 7.94
C THR A 19 -3.88 17.59 6.89
N SER A 20 -3.39 16.85 5.87
CA SER A 20 -2.61 17.45 4.79
C SER A 20 -3.40 18.43 3.92
N GLY A 21 -4.75 18.42 4.04
CA GLY A 21 -5.63 19.30 3.29
C GLY A 21 -5.97 18.80 1.88
N HIS A 22 -5.48 17.61 1.50
CA HIS A 22 -5.78 17.04 0.18
C HIS A 22 -7.04 16.19 0.24
N ALA A 23 -7.82 16.24 -0.84
CA ALA A 23 -9.09 15.55 -0.91
C ALA A 23 -9.04 14.41 -1.94
N ILE A 24 -9.78 13.34 -1.64
CA ILE A 24 -10.01 12.24 -2.59
C ILE A 24 -11.50 11.91 -2.63
N VAL A 25 -11.94 11.43 -3.78
CA VAL A 25 -13.32 10.93 -3.95
C VAL A 25 -13.33 9.44 -3.60
N ILE A 26 -14.33 9.05 -2.83
CA ILE A 26 -14.51 7.67 -2.36
C ILE A 26 -15.90 7.21 -2.77
N ASP A 27 -16.00 5.97 -3.29
CA ASP A 27 -17.29 5.40 -3.68
C ASP A 27 -17.43 4.00 -3.08
N ALA A 28 -18.42 3.83 -2.21
CA ALA A 28 -18.68 2.56 -1.54
C ALA A 28 -19.67 1.67 -2.30
N ALA A 29 -20.15 2.10 -3.48
CA ALA A 29 -21.11 1.33 -4.29
C ALA A 29 -20.47 0.07 -4.88
N THR A 30 -21.32 -0.88 -5.30
CA THR A 30 -20.86 -2.09 -5.99
C THR A 30 -20.23 -1.74 -7.33
N GLU A 31 -20.89 -0.89 -8.11
CA GLU A 31 -20.31 -0.34 -9.35
C GLU A 31 -19.67 1.01 -9.00
N LYS A 32 -18.35 1.01 -8.91
CA LYS A 32 -17.61 2.13 -8.36
C LYS A 32 -17.21 3.16 -9.42
N THR A 33 -17.35 4.43 -9.06
CA THR A 33 -16.84 5.55 -9.87
C THR A 33 -15.54 6.10 -9.29
N ALA A 34 -15.11 5.58 -8.13
CA ALA A 34 -13.88 5.96 -7.45
C ALA A 34 -13.42 4.79 -6.59
N ASN A 35 -12.28 4.93 -5.91
CA ASN A 35 -11.80 3.88 -5.01
C ASN A 35 -12.72 3.72 -3.81
N SER A 36 -12.92 2.47 -3.39
CA SER A 36 -13.69 2.16 -2.18
C SER A 36 -12.84 2.37 -0.92
N PRO A 37 -13.49 2.44 0.27
CA PRO A 37 -12.73 2.52 1.53
C PRO A 37 -11.71 1.40 1.69
N MET A 38 -12.08 0.15 1.39
CA MET A 38 -11.17 -0.98 1.55
C MET A 38 -10.05 -0.97 0.51
N GLU A 39 -10.31 -0.47 -0.71
CA GLU A 39 -9.26 -0.27 -1.70
C GLU A 39 -8.23 0.77 -1.23
N LEU A 40 -8.69 1.83 -0.57
CA LEU A 40 -7.80 2.85 -0.04
C LEU A 40 -6.87 2.31 1.05
N VAL A 41 -7.34 1.36 1.83
CA VAL A 41 -6.49 0.67 2.82
C VAL A 41 -5.33 -0.05 2.12
N LEU A 42 -5.63 -0.77 1.04
CA LEU A 42 -4.58 -1.46 0.25
C LEU A 42 -3.64 -0.48 -0.43
N ILE A 43 -4.15 0.59 -1.00
CA ILE A 43 -3.33 1.64 -1.61
C ILE A 43 -2.40 2.24 -0.57
N GLY A 44 -2.92 2.50 0.63
CA GLY A 44 -2.12 3.01 1.75
C GLY A 44 -0.98 2.06 2.11
N LEU A 45 -1.25 0.76 2.16
CA LEU A 45 -0.23 -0.25 2.43
C LEU A 45 0.85 -0.23 1.34
N CYS A 46 0.44 -0.25 0.07
CA CYS A 46 1.38 -0.23 -1.06
C CYS A 46 2.27 1.01 -1.02
N ALA A 47 1.68 2.19 -0.83
CA ALA A 47 2.43 3.44 -0.81
C ALA A 47 3.35 3.55 0.42
N CYS A 48 2.89 3.06 1.57
CA CYS A 48 3.68 3.11 2.80
C CYS A 48 4.95 2.28 2.65
N THR A 49 4.84 1.03 2.20
CA THR A 49 6.02 0.18 2.01
C THR A 49 6.87 0.65 0.83
N ALA A 50 6.27 1.12 -0.26
CA ALA A 50 7.01 1.66 -1.41
C ALA A 50 7.87 2.85 -0.99
N SER A 51 7.34 3.74 -0.18
CA SER A 51 8.06 4.89 0.35
C SER A 51 9.31 4.48 1.12
N ASP A 52 9.20 3.46 1.96
CA ASP A 52 10.35 2.93 2.71
C ASP A 52 11.41 2.37 1.77
N VAL A 53 10.99 1.56 0.79
CA VAL A 53 11.92 0.92 -0.15
C VAL A 53 12.66 1.97 -0.97
N VAL A 54 11.94 2.96 -1.50
CA VAL A 54 12.56 4.06 -2.26
C VAL A 54 13.57 4.79 -1.39
N SER A 55 13.19 5.13 -0.16
CA SER A 55 14.07 5.85 0.76
C SER A 55 15.35 5.08 1.04
N ILE A 56 15.23 3.78 1.32
CA ILE A 56 16.39 2.93 1.65
C ILE A 56 17.28 2.74 0.42
N LEU A 57 16.70 2.47 -0.74
CA LEU A 57 17.49 2.29 -1.97
C LEU A 57 18.23 3.56 -2.37
N ARG A 58 17.60 4.73 -2.17
CA ARG A 58 18.25 6.01 -2.44
C ARG A 58 19.41 6.27 -1.49
N LYS A 59 19.27 5.95 -0.22
CA LYS A 59 20.35 6.06 0.76
C LYS A 59 21.52 5.13 0.42
N LYS A 60 21.23 3.96 -0.11
CA LYS A 60 22.24 3.01 -0.56
C LYS A 60 22.79 3.34 -1.94
N ARG A 61 22.28 4.39 -2.58
CA ARG A 61 22.69 4.83 -3.91
C ARG A 61 22.51 3.75 -4.97
N GLU A 62 21.45 2.94 -4.84
CA GLU A 62 21.11 1.92 -5.83
C GLU A 62 20.47 2.57 -7.07
N PRO A 63 20.89 2.17 -8.27
CA PRO A 63 20.43 2.80 -9.51
C PRO A 63 19.12 2.19 -10.04
N PHE A 64 18.10 2.13 -9.20
CA PHE A 64 16.80 1.65 -9.66
C PHE A 64 16.12 2.70 -10.56
N THR A 65 15.42 2.24 -11.59
CA THR A 65 14.74 3.09 -12.56
C THR A 65 13.24 3.17 -12.32
N SER A 66 12.69 2.15 -11.67
CA SER A 66 11.27 2.11 -11.34
C SER A 66 11.01 1.21 -10.14
N LEU A 67 9.91 1.47 -9.48
CA LEU A 67 9.39 0.63 -8.41
C LEU A 67 7.88 0.66 -8.46
N GLU A 68 7.28 -0.51 -8.48
CA GLU A 68 5.83 -0.65 -8.32
C GLU A 68 5.58 -1.67 -7.21
N VAL A 69 4.64 -1.37 -6.32
CA VAL A 69 4.19 -2.31 -5.30
C VAL A 69 2.72 -2.61 -5.57
N ARG A 70 2.41 -3.89 -5.74
CA ARG A 70 1.03 -4.37 -5.95
C ARG A 70 0.60 -5.18 -4.74
N ALA A 71 -0.66 -5.07 -4.37
CA ALA A 71 -1.24 -5.88 -3.31
C ALA A 71 -2.38 -6.69 -3.90
N GLN A 72 -2.34 -8.01 -3.68
CA GLN A 72 -3.43 -8.92 -4.00
C GLN A 72 -3.96 -9.46 -2.69
N ALA A 73 -5.25 -9.30 -2.43
CA ALA A 73 -5.80 -9.59 -1.12
C ALA A 73 -7.09 -10.40 -1.19
N GLU A 74 -7.27 -11.24 -0.17
CA GLU A 74 -8.50 -11.98 0.09
C GLU A 74 -9.21 -11.35 1.27
N ARG A 75 -10.54 -11.36 1.24
CA ARG A 75 -11.37 -10.83 2.32
C ARG A 75 -12.21 -11.93 2.96
N ALA A 76 -12.52 -11.77 4.24
CA ALA A 76 -13.45 -12.66 4.93
C ALA A 76 -14.81 -12.63 4.18
N PRO A 77 -15.47 -13.80 4.03
CA PRO A 77 -16.71 -13.90 3.23
C PRO A 77 -17.92 -13.22 3.86
N ASN A 78 -17.94 -13.05 5.18
CA ASN A 78 -19.06 -12.45 5.91
C ASN A 78 -18.62 -11.19 6.66
N PRO A 79 -19.52 -10.22 6.82
CA PRO A 79 -19.17 -8.99 7.57
C PRO A 79 -18.77 -9.28 9.02
N PRO A 80 -17.75 -8.59 9.54
CA PRO A 80 -16.93 -7.62 8.84
C PRO A 80 -15.93 -8.30 7.90
N SER A 81 -15.98 -7.92 6.61
CA SER A 81 -15.16 -8.55 5.57
C SER A 81 -13.75 -7.96 5.56
N VAL A 82 -13.00 -8.25 6.60
CA VAL A 82 -11.62 -7.80 6.74
C VAL A 82 -10.70 -8.52 5.75
N TYR A 83 -9.54 -7.94 5.45
CA TYR A 83 -8.51 -8.66 4.70
C TYR A 83 -7.97 -9.80 5.57
N THR A 84 -7.92 -10.99 5.01
CA THR A 84 -7.39 -12.19 5.67
C THR A 84 -6.00 -12.56 5.17
N GLU A 85 -5.73 -12.32 3.89
CA GLU A 85 -4.44 -12.56 3.27
C GLU A 85 -4.13 -11.41 2.32
N ILE A 86 -2.88 -10.95 2.34
CA ILE A 86 -2.39 -9.91 1.44
C ILE A 86 -1.04 -10.37 0.90
N LYS A 87 -0.92 -10.43 -0.42
CA LYS A 87 0.36 -10.68 -1.08
C LYS A 87 0.87 -9.36 -1.65
N LEU A 88 2.04 -8.94 -1.19
CA LEU A 88 2.73 -7.76 -1.72
C LEU A 88 3.74 -8.20 -2.77
N ILE A 89 3.65 -7.62 -3.95
CA ILE A 89 4.55 -7.91 -5.07
C ILE A 89 5.31 -6.61 -5.38
N TYR A 90 6.62 -6.65 -5.18
CA TYR A 90 7.51 -5.52 -5.46
C TYR A 90 8.16 -5.74 -6.81
N ARG A 91 7.94 -4.83 -7.75
CA ARG A 91 8.56 -4.88 -9.08
C ARG A 91 9.60 -3.78 -9.17
N VAL A 92 10.86 -4.19 -9.31
CA VAL A 92 11.99 -3.26 -9.32
C VAL A 92 12.70 -3.30 -10.66
N GLY A 93 12.79 -2.14 -11.29
CA GLY A 93 13.51 -1.96 -12.55
C GLY A 93 14.89 -1.35 -12.34
N GLY A 94 15.79 -1.64 -13.26
CA GLY A 94 17.15 -1.13 -13.23
C GLY A 94 18.17 -2.14 -12.74
N LYS A 95 19.44 -1.76 -12.81
CA LYS A 95 20.55 -2.63 -12.42
C LYS A 95 20.84 -2.50 -10.92
N VAL A 96 19.97 -3.09 -10.10
CA VAL A 96 20.05 -2.98 -8.65
C VAL A 96 20.67 -4.22 -8.04
N SER A 97 21.26 -4.05 -6.85
CA SER A 97 21.69 -5.17 -6.02
C SER A 97 20.43 -5.86 -5.46
N ARG A 98 20.27 -7.16 -5.75
CA ARG A 98 19.13 -7.92 -5.21
C ARG A 98 19.15 -7.96 -3.70
N LYS A 99 20.35 -8.08 -3.10
CA LYS A 99 20.49 -8.04 -1.65
C LYS A 99 20.01 -6.71 -1.07
N ALA A 100 20.34 -5.59 -1.72
CA ALA A 100 19.91 -4.27 -1.27
C ALA A 100 18.38 -4.16 -1.29
N VAL A 101 17.75 -4.67 -2.34
CA VAL A 101 16.27 -4.68 -2.45
C VAL A 101 15.63 -5.56 -1.39
N GLU A 102 16.16 -6.78 -1.21
CA GLU A 102 15.66 -7.71 -0.20
C GLU A 102 15.77 -7.11 1.21
N ASP A 103 16.89 -6.47 1.51
CA ASP A 103 17.08 -5.80 2.80
C ASP A 103 16.11 -4.65 2.98
N ALA A 104 15.88 -3.84 1.93
CA ALA A 104 14.95 -2.73 1.99
C ALA A 104 13.50 -3.18 2.24
N VAL A 105 13.08 -4.22 1.53
CA VAL A 105 11.74 -4.80 1.69
C VAL A 105 11.57 -5.38 3.10
N ARG A 106 12.56 -6.12 3.58
CA ARG A 106 12.53 -6.71 4.92
C ARG A 106 12.46 -5.64 6.00
N LEU A 107 13.27 -4.59 5.89
CA LEU A 107 13.27 -3.49 6.86
C LEU A 107 11.93 -2.74 6.85
N SER A 108 11.35 -2.54 5.68
CA SER A 108 10.01 -1.94 5.60
C SER A 108 8.99 -2.78 6.36
N LYS A 109 8.96 -4.07 6.09
CA LYS A 109 7.98 -4.98 6.71
C LYS A 109 8.18 -5.10 8.21
N GLU A 110 9.42 -5.25 8.67
CA GLU A 110 9.71 -5.54 10.07
C GLU A 110 9.79 -4.31 10.96
N LYS A 111 10.16 -3.15 10.38
CA LYS A 111 10.50 -2.00 11.21
C LYS A 111 9.77 -0.70 10.86
N TYR A 112 9.62 -0.38 9.58
CA TYR A 112 9.22 0.97 9.20
C TYR A 112 7.79 1.16 8.72
N CYS A 113 7.19 0.18 8.05
CA CYS A 113 5.86 0.35 7.49
C CYS A 113 4.77 0.29 8.56
N SER A 114 4.26 1.46 8.93
CA SER A 114 3.22 1.58 9.95
C SER A 114 1.93 0.87 9.55
N VAL A 115 1.56 0.94 8.28
CA VAL A 115 0.33 0.31 7.78
C VAL A 115 0.45 -1.22 7.85
N SER A 116 1.59 -1.78 7.42
CA SER A 116 1.82 -3.22 7.52
C SER A 116 1.81 -3.70 8.97
N ALA A 117 2.37 -2.91 9.89
CA ALA A 117 2.37 -3.23 11.31
C ALA A 117 0.96 -3.35 11.88
N MET A 118 0.03 -2.52 11.40
CA MET A 118 -1.37 -2.62 11.81
C MET A 118 -2.08 -3.79 11.14
N LEU A 119 -1.94 -3.92 9.83
CA LEU A 119 -2.68 -4.91 9.06
C LEU A 119 -2.23 -6.35 9.32
N GLN A 120 -0.95 -6.56 9.65
CA GLN A 120 -0.45 -7.91 9.92
C GLN A 120 -1.09 -8.56 11.15
N LYS A 121 -1.71 -7.78 12.02
CA LYS A 121 -2.45 -8.29 13.16
C LYS A 121 -3.77 -8.93 12.77
N THR A 122 -4.26 -8.64 11.58
CA THR A 122 -5.54 -9.15 11.06
C THR A 122 -5.34 -10.05 9.85
N ALA A 123 -4.37 -9.72 9.01
CA ALA A 123 -4.13 -10.40 7.75
C ALA A 123 -2.73 -11.02 7.72
N LYS A 124 -2.61 -12.16 7.04
CA LYS A 124 -1.31 -12.75 6.74
C LYS A 124 -0.73 -12.01 5.53
N ILE A 125 0.44 -11.38 5.71
CA ILE A 125 1.10 -10.63 4.64
C ILE A 125 2.28 -11.44 4.13
N THR A 126 2.29 -11.75 2.83
CA THR A 126 3.38 -12.43 2.15
C THR A 126 4.00 -11.49 1.12
N ILE A 127 5.25 -11.78 0.74
CA ILE A 127 6.05 -10.92 -0.12
C ILE A 127 6.63 -11.69 -1.29
N ALA A 128 6.61 -11.07 -2.47
CA ALA A 128 7.33 -11.52 -3.65
C ALA A 128 8.06 -10.32 -4.25
N ILE A 129 9.23 -10.55 -4.81
CA ILE A 129 10.02 -9.50 -5.46
C ILE A 129 10.33 -9.95 -6.88
N GLU A 130 10.04 -9.07 -7.84
CA GLU A 130 10.31 -9.29 -9.27
C GLU A 130 11.28 -8.22 -9.75
N TYR A 131 12.23 -8.62 -10.58
CA TYR A 131 13.24 -7.73 -11.14
C TYR A 131 13.13 -7.70 -12.66
N PHE A 132 13.36 -6.53 -13.23
CA PHE A 132 13.43 -6.40 -14.68
C PHE A 132 14.42 -5.31 -15.06
N ASP A 133 15.05 -5.47 -16.22
CA ASP A 133 16.00 -4.49 -16.75
C ASP A 133 15.27 -3.47 -17.61
N GLU A 134 15.60 -2.22 -17.42
CA GLU A 134 15.12 -1.13 -18.23
C GLU A 134 16.28 -0.36 -18.84
#